data_cf4848b146707848c228620013403a8a
#
_entry.id   cf4848b146707848c228620013403a8a
#
_cell.length_a   1.000
_cell.length_b   1.000
_cell.length_c   1.000
_cell.angle_alpha   90.00
_cell.angle_beta   90.00
_cell.angle_gamma   90.00
#
_symmetry.space_group_name_H-M   'P 1'
#
loop_
_entity.id
_entity.type
_entity.pdbx_description
1 polymer ?
#
loop_
_entity_poly.entity_id
_entity_poly.type
_entity_poly.pdbx_seq_one_letter_code
_entity_poly.pdbx_strand_id
1 'polypeptide(L)'
;MGFNDFHNKPTSPAKVFSRWRGGEGKLTHWDGQVQNPDGSLGSEVEEKLPFKFAILEQTRRISGFAPGKTTTTRFYSNEAVEFDDVITVMSKTGDGPAQKILEGKYADIKEKLPQGAKLAVQLYIYVPERDQIECLTCQGASLGAFIEFSKKNRIYENFITMEKGEEATTGAVHYFPPKFGIAEAYDKDTLGKLAEIDKSIVSYLKSVHDSNETSVDINEIDQTPKQYDGEQSQEQVQPDDGTQEINFNEIPF
;
A
#
# COMPACT_ATOMS: atom_id res chain seq x y z
N MET A 1 -0.14 -18.04 25.71
CA MET A 1 -0.32 -18.14 24.24
C MET A 1 -0.32 -19.61 23.88
N GLY A 2 -1.39 -20.11 23.29
CA GLY A 2 -1.51 -21.50 22.87
C GLY A 2 -1.07 -21.67 21.42
N PHE A 3 -0.71 -22.88 21.03
CA PHE A 3 -0.32 -23.26 19.66
C PHE A 3 -1.39 -22.89 18.61
N ASN A 4 -2.65 -22.80 19.01
CA ASN A 4 -3.78 -22.43 18.15
C ASN A 4 -3.82 -20.93 17.79
N ASP A 5 -3.18 -20.05 18.57
CA ASP A 5 -3.21 -18.60 18.32
C ASP A 5 -2.40 -18.20 17.09
N PHE A 6 -1.43 -19.04 16.69
CA PHE A 6 -0.60 -18.84 15.50
C PHE A 6 -1.29 -19.26 14.19
N HIS A 7 -2.30 -20.14 14.25
CA HIS A 7 -2.96 -20.69 13.07
C HIS A 7 -4.22 -19.91 12.63
N ASN A 8 -4.70 -18.99 13.46
CA ASN A 8 -5.97 -18.28 13.20
C ASN A 8 -5.80 -16.87 12.63
N LYS A 9 -4.58 -16.46 12.27
CA LYS A 9 -4.43 -15.14 11.62
C LYS A 9 -4.98 -15.18 10.22
N PRO A 10 -5.79 -14.17 9.86
CA PRO A 10 -6.30 -14.06 8.51
C PRO A 10 -5.12 -13.86 7.55
N THR A 11 -5.00 -14.74 6.57
CA THR A 11 -3.98 -14.62 5.52
C THR A 11 -4.53 -13.75 4.41
N SER A 12 -3.78 -12.72 4.00
CA SER A 12 -4.15 -11.86 2.89
C SER A 12 -4.41 -12.69 1.62
N PRO A 13 -5.51 -12.44 0.90
CA PRO A 13 -5.75 -13.07 -0.39
C PRO A 13 -4.81 -12.56 -1.49
N ALA A 14 -4.18 -11.39 -1.29
CA ALA A 14 -3.22 -10.85 -2.22
C ALA A 14 -1.90 -11.63 -2.17
N LYS A 15 -1.43 -12.05 -3.35
CA LYS A 15 -0.19 -12.83 -3.50
C LYS A 15 1.01 -11.95 -3.83
N VAL A 16 0.77 -10.80 -4.43
CA VAL A 16 1.79 -9.84 -4.86
C VAL A 16 1.47 -8.48 -4.28
N PHE A 17 2.51 -7.79 -3.81
CA PHE A 17 2.40 -6.46 -3.22
C PHE A 17 3.24 -5.48 -4.04
N SER A 18 2.56 -4.65 -4.80
CA SER A 18 3.17 -3.71 -5.73
C SER A 18 3.15 -2.29 -5.19
N ARG A 19 4.14 -1.49 -5.61
CA ARG A 19 4.23 -0.06 -5.28
C ARG A 19 4.77 0.75 -6.45
N TRP A 20 4.38 2.00 -6.51
CA TRP A 20 4.92 2.94 -7.48
C TRP A 20 6.24 3.55 -6.99
N ARG A 21 7.27 3.50 -7.82
CA ARG A 21 8.56 4.16 -7.62
C ARG A 21 8.58 5.51 -8.33
N GLY A 22 8.20 6.57 -7.61
CA GLY A 22 8.04 7.91 -8.21
C GLY A 22 9.30 8.45 -8.85
N GLY A 23 10.47 8.31 -8.23
CA GLY A 23 11.74 8.80 -8.79
C GLY A 23 12.11 8.16 -10.13
N GLU A 24 11.67 6.93 -10.40
CA GLU A 24 11.95 6.20 -11.63
C GLU A 24 10.75 6.14 -12.59
N GLY A 25 9.55 6.38 -12.08
CA GLY A 25 8.30 6.23 -12.83
C GLY A 25 8.00 4.78 -13.18
N LYS A 26 8.19 3.88 -12.22
CA LYS A 26 8.04 2.43 -12.38
C LYS A 26 7.08 1.85 -11.36
N LEU A 27 6.35 0.84 -11.77
CA LEU A 27 5.62 -0.06 -10.87
C LEU A 27 6.52 -1.25 -10.55
N THR A 28 6.69 -1.57 -9.28
CA THR A 28 7.54 -2.69 -8.85
C THR A 28 6.85 -3.51 -7.78
N HIS A 29 7.22 -4.80 -7.69
CA HIS A 29 6.87 -5.67 -6.58
C HIS A 29 8.09 -6.45 -6.12
N TRP A 30 8.03 -6.96 -4.89
CA TRP A 30 9.05 -7.86 -4.36
C TRP A 30 8.73 -9.31 -4.73
N ASP A 31 9.66 -9.99 -5.39
CA ASP A 31 9.59 -11.42 -5.64
C ASP A 31 10.68 -12.14 -4.83
N GLY A 32 10.24 -12.86 -3.80
CA GLY A 32 11.14 -13.61 -2.91
C GLY A 32 11.76 -14.88 -3.54
N GLN A 33 11.36 -15.24 -4.75
CA GLN A 33 11.87 -16.44 -5.45
C GLN A 33 12.99 -16.12 -6.44
N VAL A 34 13.16 -14.87 -6.80
CA VAL A 34 14.24 -14.44 -7.71
C VAL A 34 15.59 -14.65 -7.04
N GLN A 35 16.45 -15.43 -7.68
CA GLN A 35 17.83 -15.65 -7.23
C GLN A 35 18.75 -14.57 -7.82
N ASN A 36 19.40 -13.81 -6.95
CA ASN A 36 20.37 -12.80 -7.34
C ASN A 36 21.72 -13.43 -7.71
N PRO A 37 22.59 -12.72 -8.44
CA PRO A 37 23.92 -13.20 -8.82
C PRO A 37 24.83 -13.56 -7.65
N ASP A 38 24.62 -12.99 -6.48
CA ASP A 38 25.34 -13.24 -5.24
C ASP A 38 24.81 -14.44 -4.45
N GLY A 39 23.79 -15.13 -4.98
CA GLY A 39 23.14 -16.27 -4.36
C GLY A 39 22.05 -15.94 -3.34
N SER A 40 21.81 -14.66 -3.03
CA SER A 40 20.69 -14.24 -2.19
C SER A 40 19.34 -14.47 -2.91
N LEU A 41 18.27 -14.65 -2.12
CA LEU A 41 16.91 -14.77 -2.65
C LEU A 41 16.13 -13.48 -2.44
N GLY A 42 15.34 -13.17 -3.44
CA GLY A 42 14.44 -12.03 -3.45
C GLY A 42 15.01 -10.80 -4.15
N SER A 43 14.22 -10.24 -5.03
CA SER A 43 14.56 -9.02 -5.78
C SER A 43 13.31 -8.20 -6.04
N GLU A 44 13.50 -6.91 -6.25
CA GLU A 44 12.45 -6.04 -6.76
C GLU A 44 12.32 -6.26 -8.27
N VAL A 45 11.11 -6.62 -8.71
CA VAL A 45 10.79 -6.88 -10.11
C VAL A 45 9.96 -5.73 -10.65
N GLU A 46 10.33 -5.22 -11.82
CA GLU A 46 9.58 -4.18 -12.53
C GLU A 46 8.40 -4.78 -13.28
N GLU A 47 7.23 -4.16 -13.12
CA GLU A 47 6.03 -4.50 -13.86
C GLU A 47 5.99 -3.84 -15.23
N LYS A 48 5.45 -4.56 -16.21
CA LYS A 48 5.25 -4.00 -17.54
C LYS A 48 4.13 -2.95 -17.53
N LEU A 49 4.39 -1.81 -18.14
CA LEU A 49 3.40 -0.76 -18.37
C LEU A 49 2.90 -0.78 -19.83
N PRO A 50 1.64 -0.44 -20.16
CA PRO A 50 0.58 -0.14 -19.18
C PRO A 50 0.18 -1.37 -18.36
N PHE A 51 -0.05 -1.16 -17.05
CA PHE A 51 -0.50 -2.21 -16.14
C PHE A 51 -2.01 -2.16 -15.98
N LYS A 52 -2.70 -3.25 -16.33
CA LYS A 52 -4.17 -3.33 -16.34
C LYS A 52 -4.68 -4.13 -15.15
N PHE A 53 -5.69 -3.60 -14.46
CA PHE A 53 -6.29 -4.24 -13.29
C PHE A 53 -7.74 -3.80 -13.06
N ALA A 54 -8.48 -4.56 -12.25
CA ALA A 54 -9.75 -4.17 -11.66
C ALA A 54 -9.56 -3.87 -10.17
N ILE A 55 -10.18 -2.81 -9.66
CA ILE A 55 -10.21 -2.54 -8.21
C ILE A 55 -11.35 -3.35 -7.61
N LEU A 56 -11.06 -4.05 -6.52
CA LEU A 56 -12.01 -4.83 -5.75
C LEU A 56 -12.36 -4.10 -4.46
N GLU A 57 -11.36 -3.86 -3.63
CA GLU A 57 -11.51 -3.19 -2.34
C GLU A 57 -10.34 -2.23 -2.08
N GLN A 58 -10.53 -1.32 -1.13
CA GLN A 58 -9.49 -0.42 -0.69
C GLN A 58 -9.43 -0.32 0.83
N THR A 59 -8.21 -0.22 1.35
CA THR A 59 -7.96 0.02 2.76
C THR A 59 -6.97 1.16 2.94
N ARG A 60 -6.80 1.62 4.18
CA ARG A 60 -5.87 2.69 4.54
C ARG A 60 -4.91 2.20 5.59
N ARG A 61 -3.69 2.69 5.55
CA ARG A 61 -2.72 2.46 6.60
C ARG A 61 -1.70 3.59 6.66
N ILE A 62 -0.96 3.66 7.75
CA ILE A 62 0.23 4.49 7.84
C ILE A 62 1.45 3.63 7.48
N SER A 63 2.32 4.17 6.64
CA SER A 63 3.61 3.52 6.33
C SER A 63 4.68 4.57 6.05
N GLY A 64 5.94 4.18 6.14
CA GLY A 64 7.06 5.05 5.80
C GLY A 64 8.32 4.77 6.61
N PHE A 65 9.31 5.63 6.43
CA PHE A 65 10.61 5.52 7.07
C PHE A 65 11.05 6.87 7.61
N ALA A 66 11.69 6.90 8.78
CA ALA A 66 12.29 8.11 9.30
C ALA A 66 13.47 8.55 8.42
N PRO A 67 13.52 9.81 7.98
CA PRO A 67 14.59 10.30 7.14
C PRO A 67 15.94 10.41 7.90
N GLY A 68 17.05 10.27 7.18
CA GLY A 68 18.37 10.74 7.59
C GLY A 68 19.06 10.01 8.74
N LYS A 69 18.69 8.78 9.05
CA LYS A 69 19.31 8.00 10.14
C LYS A 69 20.16 6.85 9.58
N THR A 70 21.28 6.58 10.25
CA THR A 70 22.14 5.40 9.95
C THR A 70 21.43 4.09 10.24
N THR A 71 20.45 4.08 11.15
CA THR A 71 19.61 2.93 11.45
C THR A 71 18.21 3.23 10.95
N THR A 72 17.69 2.39 10.08
CA THR A 72 16.36 2.55 9.50
C THR A 72 15.28 2.40 10.57
N THR A 73 14.48 3.43 10.76
CA THR A 73 13.25 3.36 11.56
C THR A 73 12.07 3.31 10.60
N ARG A 74 11.33 2.21 10.65
CA ARG A 74 10.12 1.98 9.84
C ARG A 74 8.88 2.34 10.65
N PHE A 75 7.93 3.00 9.99
CA PHE A 75 6.58 3.24 10.49
C PHE A 75 5.59 2.36 9.75
N TYR A 76 4.63 1.81 10.47
CA TYR A 76 3.54 1.01 9.91
C TYR A 76 2.33 1.00 10.83
N SER A 77 1.18 0.63 10.32
CA SER A 77 -0.04 0.48 11.12
C SER A 77 -0.83 -0.77 10.72
N ASN A 78 -1.89 -1.06 11.49
CA ASN A 78 -2.98 -1.92 11.02
C ASN A 78 -3.64 -1.32 9.77
N GLU A 79 -4.40 -2.13 9.06
CA GLU A 79 -5.28 -1.69 7.98
C GLU A 79 -6.58 -1.15 8.57
N ALA A 80 -7.01 0.01 8.08
CA ALA A 80 -8.31 0.62 8.36
C ALA A 80 -9.19 0.45 7.12
N VAL A 81 -10.34 -0.20 7.29
CA VAL A 81 -11.34 -0.43 6.24
C VAL A 81 -12.29 0.76 6.20
N GLU A 82 -12.92 1.05 7.34
CA GLU A 82 -13.85 2.16 7.48
C GLU A 82 -13.10 3.48 7.76
N PHE A 83 -13.77 4.59 7.45
CA PHE A 83 -13.17 5.92 7.61
C PHE A 83 -12.86 6.27 9.07
N ASP A 84 -13.65 5.74 9.97
CA ASP A 84 -13.55 6.00 11.41
C ASP A 84 -12.87 4.88 12.21
N ASP A 85 -12.31 3.90 11.52
CA ASP A 85 -11.50 2.87 12.16
C ASP A 85 -10.31 3.46 12.92
N VAL A 86 -9.98 2.84 14.04
CA VAL A 86 -8.82 3.20 14.83
C VAL A 86 -7.56 2.67 14.16
N ILE A 87 -6.64 3.58 13.88
CA ILE A 87 -5.30 3.28 13.34
C ILE A 87 -4.31 3.26 14.50
N THR A 88 -3.64 2.13 14.69
CA THR A 88 -2.55 1.98 15.64
C THR A 88 -1.22 2.05 14.90
N VAL A 89 -0.49 3.14 15.10
CA VAL A 89 0.80 3.37 14.43
C VAL A 89 1.93 2.82 15.28
N MET A 90 2.75 2.01 14.64
CA MET A 90 3.92 1.37 15.21
C MET A 90 5.20 1.95 14.62
N SER A 91 6.27 1.97 15.40
CA SER A 91 7.63 2.19 14.91
C SER A 91 8.52 1.00 15.24
N LYS A 92 9.43 0.67 14.33
CA LYS A 92 10.45 -0.37 14.52
C LYS A 92 11.78 0.15 14.00
N THR A 93 12.83 0.10 14.84
CA THR A 93 14.17 0.55 14.48
C THR A 93 15.10 -0.66 14.40
N GLY A 94 15.64 -0.95 13.21
CA GLY A 94 16.46 -2.14 12.97
C GLY A 94 15.75 -3.41 13.42
N ASP A 95 16.49 -4.27 14.12
CA ASP A 95 15.97 -5.53 14.69
C ASP A 95 15.32 -5.36 16.09
N GLY A 96 15.21 -4.12 16.56
CA GLY A 96 14.58 -3.84 17.85
C GLY A 96 13.08 -4.18 17.88
N PRO A 97 12.48 -4.22 19.08
CA PRO A 97 11.05 -4.45 19.20
C PRO A 97 10.23 -3.32 18.60
N ALA A 98 9.08 -3.66 18.07
CA ALA A 98 8.10 -2.68 17.63
C ALA A 98 7.49 -1.94 18.82
N GLN A 99 7.26 -0.63 18.66
CA GLN A 99 6.69 0.22 19.70
C GLN A 99 5.46 0.97 19.15
N LYS A 100 4.36 0.95 19.90
CA LYS A 100 3.20 1.77 19.59
C LYS A 100 3.56 3.25 19.86
N ILE A 101 3.34 4.10 18.87
CA ILE A 101 3.66 5.52 18.96
C ILE A 101 2.44 6.44 18.92
N LEU A 102 1.39 6.03 18.17
CA LEU A 102 0.13 6.77 18.08
C LEU A 102 -1.04 5.79 17.96
N GLU A 103 -2.22 6.23 18.38
CA GLU A 103 -3.47 5.49 18.20
C GLU A 103 -4.63 6.48 18.09
N GLY A 104 -5.54 6.24 17.18
CA GLY A 104 -6.73 7.07 16.96
C GLY A 104 -7.25 7.01 15.55
N LYS A 105 -8.37 7.70 15.29
CA LYS A 105 -8.86 7.89 13.91
C LYS A 105 -7.85 8.74 13.14
N TYR A 106 -7.76 8.50 11.83
CA TYR A 106 -6.78 9.23 11.00
C TYR A 106 -6.88 10.75 11.16
N ALA A 107 -8.10 11.30 11.22
CA ALA A 107 -8.32 12.72 11.40
C ALA A 107 -7.66 13.30 12.67
N ASP A 108 -7.59 12.50 13.74
CA ASP A 108 -7.08 12.91 15.06
C ASP A 108 -5.56 12.77 15.17
N ILE A 109 -4.97 11.87 14.37
CA ILE A 109 -3.54 11.54 14.45
C ILE A 109 -2.71 12.13 13.32
N LYS A 110 -3.31 12.55 12.19
CA LYS A 110 -2.60 12.99 10.99
C LYS A 110 -1.51 14.03 11.25
N GLU A 111 -1.79 15.03 12.08
CA GLU A 111 -0.84 16.11 12.40
C GLU A 111 0.25 15.71 13.42
N LYS A 112 0.05 14.56 14.08
CA LYS A 112 0.98 14.01 15.07
C LYS A 112 1.88 12.93 14.47
N LEU A 113 1.68 12.59 13.20
CA LEU A 113 2.50 11.59 12.54
C LEU A 113 3.96 12.02 12.52
N PRO A 114 4.89 11.11 12.87
CA PRO A 114 6.31 11.44 12.80
C PRO A 114 6.74 11.70 11.34
N GLN A 115 7.78 12.50 11.17
CA GLN A 115 8.34 12.77 9.86
C GLN A 115 8.71 11.48 9.13
N GLY A 116 8.23 11.34 7.89
CA GLY A 116 8.40 10.15 7.07
C GLY A 116 7.26 9.13 7.17
N ALA A 117 6.42 9.20 8.22
CA ALA A 117 5.19 8.41 8.28
C ALA A 117 4.09 9.11 7.45
N LYS A 118 3.51 8.41 6.50
CA LYS A 118 2.51 8.96 5.57
C LYS A 118 1.33 8.02 5.43
N LEU A 119 0.17 8.59 5.11
CA LEU A 119 -0.98 7.79 4.71
C LEU A 119 -0.68 7.06 3.39
N ALA A 120 -1.06 5.81 3.33
CA ALA A 120 -1.08 4.99 2.13
C ALA A 120 -2.47 4.38 1.96
N VAL A 121 -2.94 4.31 0.73
CA VAL A 121 -4.11 3.53 0.34
C VAL A 121 -3.60 2.24 -0.28
N GLN A 122 -4.14 1.12 0.20
CA GLN A 122 -3.93 -0.19 -0.39
C GLN A 122 -5.15 -0.55 -1.23
N LEU A 123 -4.92 -0.81 -2.50
CA LEU A 123 -5.94 -1.26 -3.43
C LEU A 123 -5.79 -2.77 -3.58
N TYR A 124 -6.80 -3.53 -3.18
CA TYR A 124 -6.93 -4.92 -3.55
C TYR A 124 -7.42 -4.96 -4.98
N ILE A 125 -6.61 -5.51 -5.86
CA ILE A 125 -6.84 -5.50 -7.29
C ILE A 125 -6.86 -6.92 -7.85
N TYR A 126 -7.68 -7.13 -8.87
CA TYR A 126 -7.61 -8.32 -9.72
C TYR A 126 -6.80 -8.01 -10.98
N VAL A 127 -5.78 -8.80 -11.24
CA VAL A 127 -4.92 -8.67 -12.42
C VAL A 127 -5.30 -9.76 -13.43
N PRO A 128 -6.01 -9.41 -14.53
CA PRO A 128 -6.57 -10.40 -15.44
C PRO A 128 -5.50 -11.21 -16.17
N GLU A 129 -4.35 -10.64 -16.48
CA GLU A 129 -3.25 -11.34 -17.16
C GLU A 129 -2.66 -12.48 -16.33
N ARG A 130 -2.77 -12.40 -15.02
CA ARG A 130 -2.24 -13.39 -14.06
C ARG A 130 -3.32 -14.17 -13.32
N ASP A 131 -4.58 -13.82 -13.54
CA ASP A 131 -5.75 -14.41 -12.87
C ASP A 131 -5.57 -14.48 -11.33
N GLN A 132 -5.15 -13.38 -10.73
CA GLN A 132 -4.86 -13.36 -9.28
C GLN A 132 -5.20 -12.04 -8.62
N ILE A 133 -5.34 -12.10 -7.28
CA ILE A 133 -5.49 -10.93 -6.42
C ILE A 133 -4.11 -10.42 -6.05
N GLU A 134 -3.94 -9.11 -6.16
CA GLU A 134 -2.73 -8.39 -5.75
C GLU A 134 -3.09 -7.18 -4.89
N CYS A 135 -2.11 -6.60 -4.24
CA CYS A 135 -2.25 -5.37 -3.48
C CYS A 135 -1.35 -4.28 -4.06
N LEU A 136 -1.95 -3.21 -4.55
CA LEU A 136 -1.23 -2.03 -5.04
C LEU A 136 -1.25 -0.94 -3.97
N THR A 137 -0.06 -0.55 -3.50
CA THR A 137 0.07 0.53 -2.53
C THR A 137 0.24 1.87 -3.23
N CYS A 138 -0.68 2.79 -2.96
CA CYS A 138 -0.62 4.19 -3.40
C CYS A 138 -0.22 5.08 -2.22
N GLN A 139 0.88 5.84 -2.36
CA GLN A 139 1.39 6.77 -1.34
C GLN A 139 2.05 7.98 -2.01
N GLY A 140 1.98 9.16 -1.36
CA GLY A 140 2.56 10.38 -1.93
C GLY A 140 1.96 10.73 -3.30
N ALA A 141 2.80 10.94 -4.30
CA ALA A 141 2.35 11.32 -5.65
C ALA A 141 1.41 10.31 -6.30
N SER A 142 1.61 9.00 -6.06
CA SER A 142 0.69 7.98 -6.58
C SER A 142 -0.68 8.02 -5.91
N LEU A 143 -0.73 8.36 -4.63
CA LEU A 143 -1.99 8.55 -3.91
C LEU A 143 -2.75 9.78 -4.44
N GLY A 144 -2.06 10.91 -4.64
CA GLY A 144 -2.66 12.11 -5.22
C GLY A 144 -3.25 11.84 -6.61
N ALA A 145 -2.47 11.20 -7.47
CA ALA A 145 -2.92 10.84 -8.82
C ALA A 145 -4.13 9.89 -8.80
N PHE A 146 -4.14 8.90 -7.88
CA PHE A 146 -5.27 7.99 -7.72
C PHE A 146 -6.54 8.71 -7.24
N ILE A 147 -6.43 9.59 -6.25
CA ILE A 147 -7.57 10.37 -5.74
C ILE A 147 -8.16 11.24 -6.84
N GLU A 148 -7.33 11.96 -7.60
CA GLU A 148 -7.81 12.80 -8.70
C GLU A 148 -8.51 12.00 -9.81
N PHE A 149 -8.01 10.80 -10.08
CA PHE A 149 -8.62 9.90 -11.04
C PHE A 149 -9.95 9.33 -10.52
N SER A 150 -9.99 8.84 -9.28
CA SER A 150 -11.18 8.21 -8.70
C SER A 150 -12.36 9.16 -8.54
N LYS A 151 -12.11 10.46 -8.24
CA LYS A 151 -13.15 11.49 -8.18
C LYS A 151 -13.90 11.70 -9.51
N LYS A 152 -13.27 11.38 -10.62
CA LYS A 152 -13.80 11.68 -11.97
C LYS A 152 -14.32 10.43 -12.68
N ASN A 153 -14.06 9.25 -12.15
CA ASN A 153 -14.29 7.99 -12.85
C ASN A 153 -14.98 6.96 -11.96
N ARG A 154 -15.74 6.07 -12.59
CA ARG A 154 -16.37 4.91 -11.92
C ARG A 154 -15.40 3.75 -11.83
N ILE A 155 -14.54 3.81 -10.82
CA ILE A 155 -13.38 2.92 -10.70
C ILE A 155 -13.74 1.45 -10.42
N TYR A 156 -14.96 1.17 -9.91
CA TYR A 156 -15.45 -0.17 -9.61
C TYR A 156 -16.28 -0.79 -10.76
N GLU A 157 -16.46 -0.07 -11.85
CA GLU A 157 -17.24 -0.53 -13.02
C GLU A 157 -16.35 -0.83 -14.24
N ASN A 158 -15.05 -0.54 -14.13
CA ASN A 158 -14.13 -0.56 -15.27
C ASN A 158 -12.78 -1.16 -14.92
N PHE A 159 -12.17 -1.83 -15.88
CA PHE A 159 -10.73 -2.05 -15.82
C PHE A 159 -9.98 -0.73 -15.93
N ILE A 160 -8.94 -0.62 -15.15
CA ILE A 160 -8.09 0.56 -15.06
C ILE A 160 -6.72 0.21 -15.64
N THR A 161 -6.12 1.15 -16.34
CA THR A 161 -4.70 1.10 -16.70
C THR A 161 -3.92 2.07 -15.85
N MET A 162 -2.68 1.68 -15.55
CA MET A 162 -1.67 2.55 -14.94
C MET A 162 -0.46 2.64 -15.85
N GLU A 163 -0.04 3.86 -16.14
CA GLU A 163 1.08 4.19 -17.01
C GLU A 163 2.02 5.17 -16.31
N LYS A 164 3.22 5.35 -16.86
CA LYS A 164 4.12 6.42 -16.43
C LYS A 164 3.55 7.77 -16.87
N GLY A 165 3.36 8.67 -15.91
CA GLY A 165 2.97 10.05 -16.19
C GLY A 165 4.16 10.92 -16.61
N GLU A 166 3.85 12.18 -16.87
CA GLU A 166 4.89 13.17 -17.18
C GLU A 166 5.73 13.50 -15.95
N GLU A 167 6.96 13.93 -16.18
CA GLU A 167 7.84 14.38 -15.12
C GLU A 167 7.25 15.60 -14.41
N ALA A 168 7.23 15.54 -13.08
CA ALA A 168 6.81 16.63 -12.22
C ALA A 168 7.92 17.00 -11.24
N THR A 169 7.89 18.20 -10.70
CA THR A 169 8.88 18.69 -9.75
C THR A 169 8.22 19.29 -8.52
N THR A 170 8.77 19.01 -7.35
CA THR A 170 8.41 19.70 -6.10
C THR A 170 9.70 20.13 -5.40
N GLY A 171 9.97 21.45 -5.37
CA GLY A 171 11.25 21.96 -4.94
C GLY A 171 12.40 21.44 -5.83
N ALA A 172 13.37 20.77 -5.26
CA ALA A 172 14.50 20.15 -5.98
C ALA A 172 14.23 18.67 -6.36
N VAL A 173 13.10 18.11 -5.99
CA VAL A 173 12.78 16.69 -6.23
C VAL A 173 12.06 16.53 -7.56
N HIS A 174 12.62 15.69 -8.44
CA HIS A 174 12.01 15.25 -9.69
C HIS A 174 11.32 13.92 -9.49
N TYR A 175 10.11 13.75 -10.01
CA TYR A 175 9.38 12.50 -9.91
C TYR A 175 8.39 12.31 -11.06
N PHE A 176 7.98 11.08 -11.28
CA PHE A 176 6.99 10.71 -12.28
C PHE A 176 5.76 10.14 -11.55
N PRO A 177 4.65 10.90 -11.43
CA PRO A 177 3.40 10.35 -10.91
C PRO A 177 2.87 9.29 -11.87
N PRO A 178 2.15 8.26 -11.40
CA PRO A 178 1.44 7.38 -12.31
C PRO A 178 0.27 8.11 -12.97
N LYS A 179 -0.02 7.75 -14.22
CA LYS A 179 -1.22 8.18 -14.93
C LYS A 179 -2.20 7.01 -14.95
N PHE A 180 -3.38 7.22 -14.36
CA PHE A 180 -4.47 6.26 -14.39
C PHE A 180 -5.41 6.56 -15.57
N GLY A 181 -5.95 5.52 -16.19
CA GLY A 181 -6.91 5.62 -17.28
C GLY A 181 -7.97 4.52 -17.19
N ILE A 182 -9.14 4.75 -17.79
CA ILE A 182 -10.13 3.69 -18.00
C ILE A 182 -9.71 2.90 -19.24
N ALA A 183 -9.60 1.57 -19.08
CA ALA A 183 -9.32 0.67 -20.19
C ALA A 183 -10.61 0.26 -20.90
N GLU A 184 -11.51 -0.40 -20.18
CA GLU A 184 -12.78 -0.89 -20.70
C GLU A 184 -13.77 -1.15 -19.54
N ALA A 185 -15.06 -1.09 -19.82
CA ALA A 185 -16.09 -1.47 -18.87
C ALA A 185 -16.12 -3.00 -18.70
N TYR A 186 -16.54 -3.44 -17.51
CA TYR A 186 -16.74 -4.87 -17.27
C TYR A 186 -17.93 -5.39 -18.09
N ASP A 187 -17.76 -6.54 -18.71
CA ASP A 187 -18.88 -7.33 -19.22
C ASP A 187 -19.58 -8.09 -18.05
N LYS A 188 -20.69 -8.74 -18.36
CA LYS A 188 -21.50 -9.44 -17.35
C LYS A 188 -20.75 -10.63 -16.72
N ASP A 189 -19.94 -11.34 -17.50
CA ASP A 189 -19.22 -12.51 -17.02
C ASP A 189 -18.05 -12.07 -16.11
N THR A 190 -17.34 -11.01 -16.50
CA THR A 190 -16.32 -10.37 -15.66
C THR A 190 -16.91 -9.89 -14.34
N LEU A 191 -18.05 -9.20 -14.36
CA LEU A 191 -18.72 -8.77 -13.12
C LEU A 191 -19.05 -9.94 -12.19
N GLY A 192 -19.55 -11.04 -12.73
CA GLY A 192 -19.82 -12.25 -11.96
C GLY A 192 -18.55 -12.82 -11.31
N LYS A 193 -17.47 -12.89 -12.07
CA LYS A 193 -16.18 -13.37 -11.58
C LYS A 193 -15.60 -12.45 -10.49
N LEU A 194 -15.59 -11.15 -10.72
CA LEU A 194 -15.07 -10.18 -9.74
C LEU A 194 -15.87 -10.21 -8.44
N ALA A 195 -17.21 -10.33 -8.50
CA ALA A 195 -18.04 -10.45 -7.32
C ALA A 195 -17.75 -11.71 -6.47
N GLU A 196 -17.37 -12.83 -7.10
CA GLU A 196 -16.97 -14.03 -6.36
C GLU A 196 -15.57 -13.86 -5.72
N ILE A 197 -14.64 -13.24 -6.43
CA ILE A 197 -13.29 -12.95 -5.92
C ILE A 197 -13.39 -11.98 -4.74
N ASP A 198 -14.19 -10.95 -4.85
CA ASP A 198 -14.40 -9.91 -3.86
C ASP A 198 -14.87 -10.47 -2.51
N LYS A 199 -15.71 -11.48 -2.49
CA LYS A 199 -16.14 -12.16 -1.26
C LYS A 199 -14.98 -12.65 -0.40
N SER A 200 -13.88 -13.08 -1.03
CA SER A 200 -12.69 -13.55 -0.30
C SER A 200 -11.96 -12.39 0.38
N ILE A 201 -11.93 -11.22 -0.28
CA ILE A 201 -11.32 -10.02 0.27
C ILE A 201 -12.17 -9.46 1.40
N VAL A 202 -13.48 -9.33 1.20
CA VAL A 202 -14.42 -8.87 2.24
C VAL A 202 -14.33 -9.76 3.49
N SER A 203 -14.28 -11.08 3.32
CA SER A 203 -14.10 -12.02 4.43
C SER A 203 -12.78 -11.82 5.16
N TYR A 204 -11.70 -11.60 4.41
CA TYR A 204 -10.39 -11.29 4.98
C TYR A 204 -10.42 -9.97 5.75
N LEU A 205 -10.90 -8.89 5.15
CA LEU A 205 -10.96 -7.57 5.77
C LEU A 205 -11.82 -7.56 7.02
N LYS A 206 -12.95 -8.28 7.01
CA LYS A 206 -13.76 -8.46 8.21
C LYS A 206 -12.97 -9.15 9.32
N SER A 207 -12.23 -10.20 9.02
CA SER A 207 -11.41 -10.89 10.02
C SER A 207 -10.27 -10.04 10.55
N VAL A 208 -9.69 -9.16 9.71
CA VAL A 208 -8.69 -8.17 10.14
C VAL A 208 -9.31 -7.14 11.07
N HIS A 209 -10.50 -6.62 10.72
CA HIS A 209 -11.23 -5.67 11.56
C HIS A 209 -11.57 -6.28 12.92
N ASP A 210 -12.18 -7.46 12.96
CA ASP A 210 -12.54 -8.18 14.19
C ASP A 210 -11.30 -8.47 15.07
N SER A 211 -10.14 -8.76 14.47
CA SER A 211 -8.90 -8.98 15.21
C SER A 211 -8.27 -7.68 15.76
N ASN A 212 -8.48 -6.56 15.09
CA ASN A 212 -8.03 -5.24 15.58
C ASN A 212 -8.85 -4.81 16.82
N GLU A 213 -10.11 -5.18 16.91
CA GLU A 213 -10.94 -4.89 18.08
C GLU A 213 -10.58 -5.77 19.29
N THR A 214 -10.07 -6.98 19.06
CA THR A 214 -9.83 -7.98 20.11
C THR A 214 -8.40 -8.06 20.61
N SER A 215 -7.40 -7.54 19.89
CA SER A 215 -5.98 -7.75 20.20
C SER A 215 -5.21 -6.47 20.51
N VAL A 216 -4.77 -6.36 21.76
CA VAL A 216 -3.74 -5.41 22.21
C VAL A 216 -2.31 -5.95 21.95
N ASP A 217 -2.15 -7.10 21.33
CA ASP A 217 -0.85 -7.78 21.16
C ASP A 217 -0.32 -7.59 19.74
N ILE A 218 0.39 -6.48 19.54
CA ILE A 218 0.79 -5.92 18.24
C ILE A 218 2.16 -6.46 17.74
N ASN A 219 2.75 -7.42 18.40
CA ASN A 219 4.09 -7.93 18.05
C ASN A 219 4.15 -8.73 16.74
N GLU A 220 3.04 -8.89 16.01
CA GLU A 220 2.96 -9.85 14.91
C GLU A 220 2.32 -9.32 13.60
N ILE A 221 2.10 -8.01 13.44
CA ILE A 221 1.56 -7.45 12.18
C ILE A 221 2.67 -7.27 11.11
N ASP A 222 3.69 -8.11 11.11
CA ASP A 222 4.74 -8.07 10.08
C ASP A 222 4.49 -9.14 9.00
N GLN A 223 3.42 -8.99 8.24
CA GLN A 223 3.19 -9.76 7.00
C GLN A 223 3.64 -9.01 5.73
N THR A 224 4.36 -7.93 5.88
CA THR A 224 5.08 -7.39 4.71
C THR A 224 6.33 -8.24 4.46
N PRO A 225 6.63 -8.58 3.20
CA PRO A 225 7.89 -9.26 2.84
C PRO A 225 9.05 -8.55 3.52
N LYS A 226 9.93 -9.29 4.19
CA LYS A 226 11.14 -8.72 4.77
C LYS A 226 11.85 -7.94 3.70
N GLN A 227 11.82 -6.62 3.81
CA GLN A 227 12.53 -5.75 2.91
C GLN A 227 14.02 -5.94 3.23
N TYR A 228 14.72 -6.56 2.32
CA TYR A 228 16.16 -6.72 2.40
C TYR A 228 16.80 -5.32 2.37
N ASP A 229 17.66 -5.02 3.34
CA ASP A 229 18.51 -3.83 3.34
C ASP A 229 19.59 -3.99 2.25
N GLY A 230 19.19 -3.84 1.00
CA GLY A 230 20.11 -3.59 -0.10
C GLY A 230 20.49 -2.11 -0.05
N GLU A 231 21.78 -1.82 -0.08
CA GLU A 231 22.38 -0.51 -0.08
C GLU A 231 21.59 0.49 -0.92
N GLN A 232 20.81 1.32 -0.23
CA GLN A 232 20.21 2.48 -0.87
C GLN A 232 21.32 3.49 -1.12
N SER A 233 21.60 3.75 -2.38
CA SER A 233 22.24 4.99 -2.79
C SER A 233 21.59 6.14 -2.04
N GLN A 234 22.41 6.92 -1.34
CA GLN A 234 22.01 8.06 -0.53
C GLN A 234 21.40 9.14 -1.44
N GLU A 235 20.11 9.02 -1.75
CA GLU A 235 19.32 10.17 -2.13
C GLU A 235 18.90 10.87 -0.84
N GLN A 236 19.51 12.03 -0.61
CA GLN A 236 19.08 12.97 0.42
C GLN A 236 17.67 13.44 0.06
N VAL A 237 16.68 12.75 0.61
CA VAL A 237 15.30 13.21 0.56
C VAL A 237 15.17 14.37 1.53
N GLN A 238 15.27 15.58 1.01
CA GLN A 238 14.82 16.77 1.73
C GLN A 238 13.32 16.67 1.98
N PRO A 239 12.80 17.22 3.10
CA PRO A 239 11.39 17.13 3.43
C PRO A 239 10.58 17.81 2.33
N ASP A 240 9.65 17.04 1.79
CA ASP A 240 8.63 17.51 0.86
C ASP A 240 7.63 18.40 1.62
N ASP A 241 7.77 19.70 1.51
CA ASP A 241 6.85 20.70 2.06
C ASP A 241 5.75 21.07 1.05
N GLY A 242 5.50 20.22 0.09
CA GLY A 242 4.50 20.40 -0.96
C GLY A 242 3.23 19.59 -0.79
N THR A 243 2.85 19.18 0.43
CA THR A 243 1.57 18.51 0.66
C THR A 243 0.41 19.48 0.43
N GLN A 244 -0.19 19.45 -0.76
CA GLN A 244 -1.57 19.89 -0.92
C GLN A 244 -2.39 19.15 0.14
N GLU A 245 -3.17 19.88 0.95
CA GLU A 245 -4.11 19.29 1.89
C GLU A 245 -5.11 18.44 1.10
N ILE A 246 -4.88 17.13 1.15
CA ILE A 246 -5.81 16.17 0.55
C ILE A 246 -7.01 16.11 1.50
N ASN A 247 -8.16 16.59 1.04
CA ASN A 247 -9.42 16.48 1.78
C ASN A 247 -9.91 15.01 1.69
N PHE A 248 -9.61 14.23 2.72
CA PHE A 248 -9.89 12.79 2.77
C PHE A 248 -11.38 12.46 2.85
N ASN A 249 -12.25 13.44 3.16
CA ASN A 249 -13.71 13.26 3.09
C ASN A 249 -14.22 13.16 1.65
N GLU A 250 -13.37 13.42 0.67
CA GLU A 250 -13.69 13.40 -0.75
C GLU A 250 -13.18 12.13 -1.46
N ILE A 251 -12.57 11.19 -0.74
CA ILE A 251 -12.20 9.89 -1.34
C ILE A 251 -13.49 9.10 -1.52
N PRO A 252 -13.91 8.75 -2.74
CA PRO A 252 -15.11 7.96 -2.98
C PRO A 252 -14.89 6.55 -2.42
N PHE A 253 -15.89 6.04 -1.73
CA PHE A 253 -16.02 4.66 -1.24
C PHE A 253 -16.96 3.89 -2.14
#